data_de444ed35654c007655395bc17f0a6ee
#
_entry.id   de444ed35654c007655395bc17f0a6ee
#
_cell.length_a   1.000
_cell.length_b   1.000
_cell.length_c   1.000
_cell.angle_alpha   90.00
_cell.angle_beta   90.00
_cell.angle_gamma   90.00
#
_symmetry.space_group_name_H-M   'P 1'
#
loop_
_entity.id
_entity.type
_entity.pdbx_description
1 polymer ?
#
loop_
_entity_poly.entity_id
_entity_poly.type
_entity_poly.pdbx_seq_one_letter_code
_entity_poly.pdbx_strand_id
1 'polypeptide(L)'
;MGLDIYILRARKPKKIKEGTLFNSSDLYREDILFESMDKENLDLIKELIPYGIRVKVKQEYVNKEGVLKYLGISSCRYAYIDVGNKITVCDDDYKEYTIPPEEAGKYIYTQDDDFLACQVDRVAYWRSNHDVSDFFYEDIKGEVKNTGYYRLNTKILQNFNKSAAQFDSDPLPVEKPTKSVALFYTLSY
;
A
#
# COMPACT_ATOMS: atom_id res chain seq x y z
N MET A 1 11.25 13.29 4.05
CA MET A 1 10.59 12.05 3.57
C MET A 1 11.70 11.09 3.23
N GLY A 2 11.61 9.83 3.66
CA GLY A 2 12.63 8.82 3.41
C GLY A 2 12.26 7.97 2.20
N LEU A 3 13.26 7.51 1.45
CA LEU A 3 13.10 6.52 0.40
C LEU A 3 12.95 5.13 1.03
N ASP A 4 11.83 4.48 0.83
CA ASP A 4 11.58 3.10 1.21
C ASP A 4 11.52 2.23 -0.06
N ILE A 5 12.30 1.15 -0.08
CA ILE A 5 12.44 0.24 -1.23
C ILE A 5 12.03 -1.15 -0.79
N TYR A 6 11.20 -1.81 -1.59
CA TYR A 6 10.70 -3.14 -1.29
C TYR A 6 10.88 -4.09 -2.47
N ILE A 7 11.21 -5.33 -2.17
CA ILE A 7 10.99 -6.46 -3.08
C ILE A 7 9.86 -7.29 -2.50
N LEU A 8 8.79 -7.38 -3.27
CA LEU A 8 7.57 -8.09 -2.91
C LEU A 8 7.41 -9.34 -3.76
N ARG A 9 7.10 -10.46 -3.13
CA ARG A 9 6.66 -11.66 -3.81
C ARG A 9 5.13 -11.66 -3.85
N ALA A 10 4.55 -11.37 -5.01
CA ALA A 10 3.13 -11.47 -5.23
C ALA A 10 2.72 -12.89 -5.62
N ARG A 11 1.61 -13.37 -5.09
CA ARG A 11 1.05 -14.68 -5.40
C ARG A 11 -0.46 -14.67 -5.38
N LYS A 12 -1.08 -15.63 -6.09
CA LYS A 12 -2.53 -15.80 -6.00
C LYS A 12 -2.91 -16.23 -4.58
N PRO A 13 -3.86 -15.54 -3.95
CA PRO A 13 -4.30 -15.87 -2.61
C PRO A 13 -4.95 -17.25 -2.57
N LYS A 14 -4.50 -18.10 -1.66
CA LYS A 14 -5.01 -19.48 -1.53
C LYS A 14 -6.37 -19.57 -0.85
N LYS A 15 -6.71 -18.62 0.01
CA LYS A 15 -7.87 -18.69 0.90
C LYS A 15 -8.90 -17.56 0.67
N ILE A 16 -8.54 -16.52 -0.03
CA ILE A 16 -9.43 -15.39 -0.30
C ILE A 16 -10.23 -15.70 -1.55
N LYS A 17 -11.56 -15.66 -1.46
CA LYS A 17 -12.48 -15.82 -2.60
C LYS A 17 -12.96 -14.44 -3.02
N GLU A 18 -13.16 -14.28 -4.33
CA GLU A 18 -13.76 -13.07 -4.88
C GLU A 18 -15.09 -12.74 -4.18
N GLY A 19 -15.28 -11.45 -3.84
CA GLY A 19 -16.48 -10.99 -3.16
C GLY A 19 -16.55 -11.31 -1.65
N THR A 20 -15.49 -11.86 -1.04
CA THR A 20 -15.44 -12.04 0.41
C THR A 20 -15.39 -10.69 1.10
N LEU A 21 -16.24 -10.50 2.13
CA LEU A 21 -16.27 -9.27 2.91
C LEU A 21 -15.23 -9.32 4.02
N PHE A 22 -14.39 -8.30 4.11
CA PHE A 22 -13.36 -8.12 5.13
C PHE A 22 -13.57 -6.83 5.91
N ASN A 23 -13.11 -6.79 7.15
CA ASN A 23 -12.81 -5.54 7.81
C ASN A 23 -11.49 -4.98 7.24
N SER A 24 -11.39 -3.67 7.09
CA SER A 24 -10.17 -3.05 6.55
C SER A 24 -8.91 -3.43 7.34
N SER A 25 -9.02 -3.55 8.66
CA SER A 25 -7.95 -3.99 9.56
C SER A 25 -7.42 -5.39 9.27
N ASP A 26 -8.23 -6.27 8.69
CA ASP A 26 -7.82 -7.64 8.34
C ASP A 26 -6.92 -7.69 7.11
N LEU A 27 -6.92 -6.62 6.29
CA LEU A 27 -6.10 -6.50 5.08
C LEU A 27 -4.77 -5.78 5.31
N TYR A 28 -4.58 -5.12 6.44
CA TYR A 28 -3.31 -4.48 6.83
C TYR A 28 -2.28 -5.46 7.41
N ARG A 29 -2.41 -6.73 7.08
CA ARG A 29 -1.39 -7.72 7.41
C ARG A 29 -0.25 -7.64 6.40
N GLU A 30 0.96 -7.99 6.83
CA GLU A 30 2.19 -7.89 6.04
C GLU A 30 2.16 -8.65 4.72
N ASP A 31 1.27 -9.63 4.57
CA ASP A 31 1.18 -10.52 3.43
C ASP A 31 0.09 -10.14 2.39
N ILE A 32 -0.64 -9.03 2.59
CA ILE A 32 -1.69 -8.59 1.67
C ILE A 32 -1.46 -7.16 1.24
N LEU A 33 -1.32 -6.97 -0.07
CA LEU A 33 -1.39 -5.67 -0.72
C LEU A 33 -2.78 -5.53 -1.35
N PHE A 34 -3.46 -4.42 -1.11
CA PHE A 34 -4.68 -4.07 -1.82
C PHE A 34 -4.63 -2.64 -2.32
N GLU A 35 -5.31 -2.39 -3.41
CA GLU A 35 -5.41 -1.09 -4.06
C GLU A 35 -6.87 -0.72 -4.29
N SER A 36 -7.15 0.55 -4.19
CA SER A 36 -8.45 1.09 -4.57
C SER A 36 -8.72 0.83 -6.06
N MET A 37 -9.98 0.60 -6.40
CA MET A 37 -10.43 0.48 -7.80
C MET A 37 -10.42 1.83 -8.54
N ASP A 38 -9.81 2.85 -7.98
CA ASP A 38 -9.59 4.13 -8.63
C ASP A 38 -8.79 3.94 -9.91
N LYS A 39 -9.29 4.53 -11.01
CA LYS A 39 -8.69 4.40 -12.34
C LYS A 39 -7.28 4.96 -12.41
N GLU A 40 -6.95 5.97 -11.61
CA GLU A 40 -5.61 6.55 -11.58
C GLU A 40 -4.57 5.59 -10.99
N ASN A 41 -4.96 4.77 -10.03
CA ASN A 41 -4.09 3.77 -9.40
C ASN A 41 -4.00 2.46 -10.17
N LEU A 42 -5.00 2.11 -10.99
CA LEU A 42 -5.01 0.86 -11.75
C LEU A 42 -3.82 0.73 -12.71
N ASP A 43 -3.35 1.83 -13.30
CA ASP A 43 -2.19 1.80 -14.19
C ASP A 43 -0.88 1.52 -13.45
N LEU A 44 -0.78 1.94 -12.18
CA LEU A 44 0.40 1.71 -11.34
C LEU A 44 0.52 0.25 -10.87
N ILE A 45 -0.62 -0.44 -10.70
CA ILE A 45 -0.66 -1.83 -10.19
C ILE A 45 -0.99 -2.86 -11.26
N LYS A 46 -1.03 -2.46 -12.53
CA LYS A 46 -1.44 -3.30 -13.66
C LYS A 46 -0.71 -4.64 -13.74
N GLU A 47 0.55 -4.66 -13.34
CA GLU A 47 1.36 -5.88 -13.33
C GLU A 47 0.98 -6.84 -12.20
N LEU A 48 0.35 -6.37 -11.13
CA LEU A 48 -0.17 -7.19 -10.04
C LEU A 48 -1.57 -7.73 -10.29
N ILE A 49 -2.33 -7.12 -11.21
CA ILE A 49 -3.73 -7.52 -11.52
C ILE A 49 -3.88 -9.04 -11.78
N PRO A 50 -2.98 -9.70 -12.52
CA PRO A 50 -3.10 -11.13 -12.76
C PRO A 50 -3.05 -12.01 -11.50
N TYR A 51 -2.51 -11.47 -10.41
CA TYR A 51 -2.38 -12.16 -9.11
C TYR A 51 -3.46 -11.71 -8.12
N GLY A 52 -4.21 -10.67 -8.47
CA GLY A 52 -5.23 -10.09 -7.61
C GLY A 52 -6.59 -10.74 -7.74
N ILE A 53 -7.40 -10.53 -6.72
CA ILE A 53 -8.83 -10.83 -6.70
C ILE A 53 -9.60 -9.63 -6.19
N ARG A 54 -10.87 -9.53 -6.57
CA ARG A 54 -11.78 -8.54 -6.00
C ARG A 54 -12.21 -8.96 -4.61
N VAL A 55 -12.05 -8.07 -3.65
CA VAL A 55 -12.54 -8.24 -2.29
C VAL A 55 -13.48 -7.10 -1.93
N LYS A 56 -14.48 -7.41 -1.11
CA LYS A 56 -15.33 -6.40 -0.51
C LYS A 56 -14.81 -6.11 0.89
N VAL A 57 -14.57 -4.85 1.18
CA VAL A 57 -14.03 -4.38 2.45
C VAL A 57 -15.07 -3.52 3.13
N LYS A 58 -15.36 -3.80 4.40
CA LYS A 58 -16.06 -2.86 5.26
C LYS A 58 -15.06 -1.85 5.79
N GLN A 59 -15.28 -0.61 5.44
CA GLN A 59 -14.40 0.48 5.85
C GLN A 59 -15.21 1.55 6.59
N GLU A 60 -14.63 2.06 7.67
CA GLU A 60 -15.20 3.15 8.44
C GLU A 60 -14.69 4.49 7.90
N TYR A 61 -15.59 5.43 7.74
CA TYR A 61 -15.34 6.76 7.24
C TYR A 61 -15.82 7.82 8.20
N VAL A 62 -15.18 8.98 8.15
CA VAL A 62 -15.61 10.17 8.89
C VAL A 62 -16.57 10.98 8.04
N ASN A 63 -17.75 11.28 8.56
CA ASN A 63 -18.65 12.30 8.01
C ASN A 63 -18.02 13.68 8.24
N LYS A 64 -17.17 14.12 7.30
CA LYS A 64 -16.44 15.38 7.39
C LYS A 64 -17.36 16.58 7.60
N GLU A 65 -18.46 16.66 6.85
CA GLU A 65 -19.41 17.78 6.97
C GLU A 65 -19.99 17.88 8.38
N GLY A 66 -20.44 16.76 8.96
CA GLY A 66 -20.94 16.72 10.33
C GLY A 66 -19.89 17.12 11.36
N VAL A 67 -18.65 16.66 11.16
CA VAL A 67 -17.52 16.99 12.04
C VAL A 67 -17.14 18.48 11.97
N LEU A 68 -17.04 19.06 10.77
CA LEU A 68 -16.77 20.48 10.59
C LEU A 68 -17.82 21.36 11.27
N LYS A 69 -19.09 20.99 11.11
CA LYS A 69 -20.21 21.68 11.78
C LYS A 69 -20.14 21.58 13.30
N TYR A 70 -19.79 20.39 13.83
CA TYR A 70 -19.62 20.19 15.27
C TYR A 70 -18.49 21.06 15.86
N LEU A 71 -17.37 21.13 15.16
CA LEU A 71 -16.20 21.90 15.59
C LEU A 71 -16.33 23.42 15.31
N GLY A 72 -17.30 23.83 14.51
CA GLY A 72 -17.48 25.23 14.11
C GLY A 72 -16.38 25.75 13.18
N ILE A 73 -15.76 24.87 12.37
CA ILE A 73 -14.74 25.21 11.39
C ILE A 73 -15.26 25.03 9.97
N SER A 74 -14.71 25.79 9.01
CA SER A 74 -15.20 25.80 7.63
C SER A 74 -14.59 24.71 6.74
N SER A 75 -13.36 24.27 7.07
CA SER A 75 -12.60 23.30 6.28
C SER A 75 -11.59 22.55 7.13
N CYS A 76 -11.10 21.43 6.62
CA CYS A 76 -9.99 20.69 7.22
C CYS A 76 -9.13 20.04 6.15
N ARG A 77 -7.83 19.94 6.41
CA ARG A 77 -6.87 19.21 5.59
C ARG A 77 -7.15 17.71 5.63
N TYR A 78 -7.34 17.18 6.83
CA TYR A 78 -7.69 15.78 7.04
C TYR A 78 -8.57 15.60 8.28
N ALA A 79 -9.35 14.53 8.24
CA ALA A 79 -10.08 14.00 9.36
C ALA A 79 -10.00 12.46 9.26
N TYR A 80 -9.61 11.82 10.35
CA TYR A 80 -9.47 10.36 10.38
C TYR A 80 -9.88 9.79 11.74
N ILE A 81 -10.22 8.50 11.74
CA ILE A 81 -10.52 7.74 12.94
C ILE A 81 -9.18 7.27 13.53
N ASP A 82 -8.91 7.67 14.75
CA ASP A 82 -7.68 7.32 15.48
C ASP A 82 -7.92 6.14 16.43
N VAL A 83 -6.85 5.65 17.01
CA VAL A 83 -6.88 4.57 18.00
C VAL A 83 -7.86 4.91 19.13
N GLY A 84 -8.74 3.95 19.46
CA GLY A 84 -9.78 4.13 20.47
C GLY A 84 -11.05 4.82 19.95
N ASN A 85 -11.28 4.83 18.62
CA ASN A 85 -12.49 5.34 17.96
C ASN A 85 -12.74 6.84 18.20
N LYS A 86 -11.72 7.63 18.47
CA LYS A 86 -11.78 9.09 18.45
C LYS A 86 -11.56 9.60 17.02
N ILE A 87 -12.06 10.79 16.70
CA ILE A 87 -11.76 11.45 15.43
C ILE A 87 -10.73 12.55 15.67
N THR A 88 -9.64 12.50 14.92
CA THR A 88 -8.66 13.58 14.86
C THR A 88 -8.86 14.38 13.59
N VAL A 89 -8.93 15.70 13.74
CA VAL A 89 -9.15 16.66 12.64
C VAL A 89 -8.04 17.69 12.67
N CYS A 90 -7.44 17.98 11.53
CA CYS A 90 -6.48 19.07 11.36
C CYS A 90 -7.08 20.10 10.40
N ASP A 91 -7.20 21.35 10.84
CA ASP A 91 -7.69 22.44 10.00
C ASP A 91 -6.62 22.95 9.02
N ASP A 92 -6.95 23.96 8.23
CA ASP A 92 -6.04 24.51 7.23
C ASP A 92 -4.85 25.29 7.86
N ASP A 93 -4.99 25.71 9.10
CA ASP A 93 -3.94 26.37 9.89
C ASP A 93 -3.08 25.38 10.68
N TYR A 94 -3.21 24.07 10.41
CA TYR A 94 -2.49 22.98 11.11
C TYR A 94 -2.87 22.83 12.59
N LYS A 95 -3.97 23.39 13.02
CA LYS A 95 -4.49 23.17 14.36
C LYS A 95 -5.24 21.85 14.45
N GLU A 96 -4.90 21.04 15.44
CA GLU A 96 -5.53 19.75 15.67
C GLU A 96 -6.68 19.85 16.69
N TYR A 97 -7.74 19.12 16.39
CA TYR A 97 -8.93 18.93 17.23
C TYR A 97 -9.17 17.45 17.42
N THR A 98 -9.61 17.07 18.60
CA THR A 98 -9.97 15.69 18.90
C THR A 98 -11.43 15.62 19.34
N ILE A 99 -12.20 14.76 18.68
CA ILE A 99 -13.57 14.42 19.07
C ILE A 99 -13.49 13.09 19.84
N PRO A 100 -13.92 13.05 21.11
CA PRO A 100 -13.82 11.85 21.92
C PRO A 100 -14.78 10.76 21.43
N PRO A 101 -14.52 9.48 21.74
CA PRO A 101 -15.25 8.33 21.19
C PRO A 101 -16.77 8.39 21.40
N GLU A 102 -17.22 8.90 22.53
CA GLU A 102 -18.64 9.05 22.88
C GLU A 102 -19.38 10.01 21.94
N GLU A 103 -18.69 10.98 21.33
CA GLU A 103 -19.24 11.88 20.33
C GLU A 103 -18.90 11.42 18.92
N ALA A 104 -17.69 10.89 18.71
CA ALA A 104 -17.17 10.49 17.40
C ALA A 104 -18.07 9.48 16.68
N GLY A 105 -18.69 8.56 17.41
CA GLY A 105 -19.61 7.56 16.85
C GLY A 105 -20.79 8.13 16.07
N LYS A 106 -21.18 9.40 16.30
CA LYS A 106 -22.24 10.09 15.55
C LYS A 106 -21.80 10.49 14.14
N TYR A 107 -20.50 10.53 13.92
CA TYR A 107 -19.88 11.00 12.68
C TYR A 107 -19.10 9.90 11.93
N ILE A 108 -19.09 8.68 12.49
CA ILE A 108 -18.49 7.51 11.85
C ILE A 108 -19.60 6.73 11.16
N TYR A 109 -19.37 6.39 9.89
CA TYR A 109 -20.28 5.50 9.15
C TYR A 109 -19.47 4.42 8.46
N THR A 110 -20.10 3.27 8.22
CA THR A 110 -19.46 2.13 7.54
C THR A 110 -19.97 2.06 6.11
N GLN A 111 -19.05 1.83 5.18
CA GLN A 111 -19.32 1.63 3.77
C GLN A 111 -18.64 0.34 3.28
N ASP A 112 -19.30 -0.34 2.33
CA ASP A 112 -18.70 -1.45 1.62
C ASP A 112 -17.97 -0.92 0.38
N ASP A 113 -16.66 -1.17 0.30
CA ASP A 113 -15.83 -0.78 -0.83
C ASP A 113 -15.30 -2.02 -1.55
N ASP A 114 -15.10 -1.89 -2.86
CA ASP A 114 -14.49 -2.91 -3.69
C ASP A 114 -13.02 -2.57 -3.94
N PHE A 115 -12.13 -3.48 -3.56
CA PHE A 115 -10.69 -3.35 -3.80
C PHE A 115 -10.17 -4.52 -4.61
N LEU A 116 -9.04 -4.27 -5.28
CA LEU A 116 -8.20 -5.33 -5.82
C LEU A 116 -7.18 -5.71 -4.74
N ALA A 117 -7.22 -6.96 -4.28
CA ALA A 117 -6.31 -7.49 -3.28
C ALA A 117 -5.36 -8.51 -3.90
N CYS A 118 -4.09 -8.43 -3.53
CA CYS A 118 -3.05 -9.36 -3.92
C CYS A 118 -2.29 -9.83 -2.68
N GLN A 119 -2.08 -11.12 -2.55
CA GLN A 119 -1.25 -11.64 -1.47
C GLN A 119 0.22 -11.36 -1.79
N VAL A 120 0.93 -10.71 -0.86
CA VAL A 120 2.35 -10.41 -1.01
C VAL A 120 3.13 -10.84 0.24
N ASP A 121 4.36 -11.29 0.01
CA ASP A 121 5.36 -11.46 1.06
C ASP A 121 6.46 -10.42 0.83
N ARG A 122 6.88 -9.73 1.86
CA ARG A 122 8.03 -8.84 1.79
C ARG A 122 9.32 -9.70 1.79
N VAL A 123 10.00 -9.70 0.66
CA VAL A 123 11.23 -10.47 0.44
C VAL A 123 12.46 -9.69 0.89
N ALA A 124 12.48 -8.39 0.62
CA ALA A 124 13.53 -7.49 1.04
C ALA A 124 12.99 -6.07 1.26
N TYR A 125 13.68 -5.32 2.10
CA TYR A 125 13.37 -3.93 2.42
C TYR A 125 14.66 -3.16 2.69
N TRP A 126 14.76 -1.97 2.10
CA TRP A 126 15.83 -1.01 2.37
C TRP A 126 15.23 0.36 2.61
N ARG A 127 15.79 1.06 3.57
CA ARG A 127 15.44 2.44 3.84
C ARG A 127 16.60 3.35 3.45
N SER A 128 16.31 4.37 2.63
CA SER A 128 17.29 5.38 2.19
C SER A 128 18.55 4.80 1.52
N ASN A 129 18.43 3.63 0.89
CA ASN A 129 19.54 3.00 0.15
C ASN A 129 19.47 3.42 -1.33
N HIS A 130 20.20 4.50 -1.66
CA HIS A 130 20.22 5.06 -3.01
C HIS A 130 20.92 4.12 -4.01
N ASP A 131 21.95 3.40 -3.60
CA ASP A 131 22.67 2.47 -4.49
C ASP A 131 21.78 1.33 -4.99
N VAL A 132 20.89 0.81 -4.12
CA VAL A 132 19.88 -0.17 -4.51
C VAL A 132 18.84 0.46 -5.45
N SER A 133 18.42 1.69 -5.16
CA SER A 133 17.48 2.40 -6.04
C SER A 133 18.06 2.62 -7.43
N ASP A 134 19.29 3.08 -7.51
CA ASP A 134 19.99 3.37 -8.76
C ASP A 134 20.21 2.09 -9.57
N PHE A 135 20.59 0.99 -8.92
CA PHE A 135 20.71 -0.31 -9.57
C PHE A 135 19.40 -0.73 -10.27
N PHE A 136 18.26 -0.67 -9.56
CA PHE A 136 16.99 -1.05 -10.17
C PHE A 136 16.51 -0.06 -11.22
N TYR A 137 16.79 1.23 -11.05
CA TYR A 137 16.50 2.25 -12.06
C TYR A 137 17.20 1.95 -13.39
N GLU A 138 18.48 1.62 -13.35
CA GLU A 138 19.28 1.28 -14.54
C GLU A 138 18.80 -0.02 -15.21
N ASP A 139 18.53 -1.06 -14.44
CA ASP A 139 18.14 -2.38 -14.97
C ASP A 139 16.69 -2.43 -15.49
N ILE A 140 15.77 -1.65 -14.90
CA ILE A 140 14.39 -1.52 -15.36
C ILE A 140 14.31 -0.68 -16.65
N LYS A 141 15.31 0.14 -16.94
CA LYS A 141 15.41 1.00 -18.13
C LYS A 141 14.18 1.90 -18.34
N GLY A 142 13.68 2.46 -17.28
CA GLY A 142 12.52 3.31 -17.33
C GLY A 142 12.41 4.23 -16.14
N GLU A 143 11.48 5.16 -16.23
CA GLU A 143 11.16 6.04 -15.12
C GLU A 143 10.47 5.24 -14.00
N VAL A 144 11.16 5.05 -12.88
CA VAL A 144 10.59 4.41 -11.70
C VAL A 144 9.68 5.41 -11.00
N LYS A 145 8.38 5.19 -11.10
CA LYS A 145 7.37 6.04 -10.46
C LYS A 145 7.26 5.69 -8.98
N ASN A 146 7.05 6.71 -8.15
CA ASN A 146 6.68 6.53 -6.76
C ASN A 146 5.43 5.62 -6.66
N THR A 147 5.49 4.61 -5.80
CA THR A 147 4.47 3.57 -5.66
C THR A 147 4.17 2.71 -6.90
N GLY A 148 5.00 2.79 -7.95
CA GLY A 148 4.93 1.89 -9.12
C GLY A 148 5.43 0.49 -8.79
N TYR A 149 4.88 -0.53 -9.47
CA TYR A 149 5.26 -1.93 -9.31
C TYR A 149 5.93 -2.42 -10.59
N TYR A 150 7.17 -2.92 -10.45
CA TYR A 150 7.99 -3.36 -11.59
C TYR A 150 8.34 -4.83 -11.42
N ARG A 151 7.86 -5.65 -12.34
CA ARG A 151 8.13 -7.09 -12.33
C ARG A 151 9.59 -7.37 -12.59
N LEU A 152 10.23 -8.10 -11.68
CA LEU A 152 11.62 -8.51 -11.80
C LEU A 152 11.72 -9.82 -12.59
N ASN A 153 12.62 -9.84 -13.57
CA ASN A 153 12.96 -11.06 -14.27
C ASN A 153 14.21 -11.73 -13.66
N THR A 154 14.44 -12.97 -14.03
CA THR A 154 15.56 -13.77 -13.51
C THR A 154 16.91 -13.10 -13.74
N LYS A 155 17.09 -12.38 -14.88
CA LYS A 155 18.35 -11.72 -15.22
C LYS A 155 18.63 -10.56 -14.26
N ILE A 156 17.64 -9.72 -13.97
CA ILE A 156 17.78 -8.60 -13.01
C ILE A 156 18.15 -9.15 -11.63
N LEU A 157 17.47 -10.20 -11.17
CA LEU A 157 17.75 -10.83 -9.87
C LEU A 157 19.17 -11.42 -9.81
N GLN A 158 19.61 -12.08 -10.87
CA GLN A 158 20.99 -12.61 -10.96
C GLN A 158 22.03 -11.49 -10.97
N ASN A 159 21.76 -10.39 -11.66
CA ASN A 159 22.66 -9.23 -11.67
C ASN A 159 22.72 -8.57 -10.29
N PHE A 160 21.57 -8.36 -9.65
CA PHE A 160 21.53 -7.84 -8.28
C PHE A 160 22.39 -8.69 -7.35
N ASN A 161 22.22 -10.02 -7.38
CA ASN A 161 22.92 -10.93 -6.48
C ASN A 161 24.44 -10.93 -6.66
N LYS A 162 24.95 -10.56 -7.84
CA LYS A 162 26.40 -10.37 -8.05
C LYS A 162 26.95 -9.15 -7.30
N SER A 163 26.11 -8.16 -7.08
CA SER A 163 26.45 -6.89 -6.44
C SER A 163 25.85 -6.74 -5.03
N ALA A 164 25.12 -7.74 -4.54
CA ALA A 164 24.37 -7.64 -3.28
C ALA A 164 25.24 -7.23 -2.09
N ALA A 165 26.46 -7.77 -2.00
CA ALA A 165 27.41 -7.40 -0.94
C ALA A 165 27.84 -5.92 -1.01
N GLN A 166 27.84 -5.29 -2.20
CA GLN A 166 28.15 -3.86 -2.36
C GLN A 166 27.03 -2.98 -1.82
N PHE A 167 25.81 -3.50 -1.78
CA PHE A 167 24.61 -2.82 -1.26
C PHE A 167 24.33 -3.13 0.21
N ASP A 168 25.25 -3.84 0.89
CA ASP A 168 25.02 -4.35 2.25
C ASP A 168 23.70 -5.13 2.36
N SER A 169 23.48 -6.01 1.38
CA SER A 169 22.24 -6.77 1.21
C SER A 169 22.49 -8.26 1.08
N ASP A 170 21.53 -9.04 1.58
CA ASP A 170 21.46 -10.47 1.28
C ASP A 170 21.06 -10.72 -0.18
N PRO A 171 21.50 -11.84 -0.78
CA PRO A 171 21.05 -12.24 -2.11
C PRO A 171 19.54 -12.44 -2.16
N LEU A 172 18.92 -11.94 -3.22
CA LEU A 172 17.50 -12.14 -3.48
C LEU A 172 17.22 -13.55 -4.04
N PRO A 173 16.07 -14.15 -3.74
CA PRO A 173 15.70 -15.44 -4.33
C PRO A 173 15.53 -15.32 -5.84
N VAL A 174 16.23 -16.18 -6.58
CA VAL A 174 16.13 -16.24 -8.05
C VAL A 174 15.03 -17.24 -8.43
N GLU A 175 13.79 -16.82 -8.30
CA GLU A 175 12.64 -17.62 -8.70
C GLU A 175 12.30 -17.38 -10.18
N LYS A 176 11.92 -18.44 -10.89
CA LYS A 176 11.37 -18.28 -12.23
C LYS A 176 9.96 -17.75 -12.10
N PRO A 177 9.64 -16.60 -12.72
CA PRO A 177 8.28 -16.07 -12.71
C PRO A 177 7.31 -17.09 -13.29
N THR A 178 6.21 -17.33 -12.59
CA THR A 178 5.13 -18.20 -13.02
C THR A 178 3.85 -17.39 -13.27
N LYS A 179 2.78 -18.06 -13.70
CA LYS A 179 1.45 -17.44 -13.81
C LYS A 179 0.81 -17.13 -12.44
N SER A 180 1.42 -17.63 -11.36
CA SER A 180 0.84 -17.55 -10.01
C SER A 180 1.73 -16.83 -9.00
N VAL A 181 3.02 -16.64 -9.31
CA VAL A 181 4.02 -16.05 -8.44
C VAL A 181 4.99 -15.20 -9.25
N ALA A 182 5.27 -14.00 -8.79
CA ALA A 182 6.33 -13.17 -9.34
C ALA A 182 6.89 -12.22 -8.27
N LEU A 183 8.11 -11.74 -8.51
CA LEU A 183 8.75 -10.72 -7.69
C LEU A 183 8.57 -9.35 -8.33
N PHE A 184 8.30 -8.37 -7.50
CA PHE A 184 8.12 -6.98 -7.89
C PHE A 184 9.01 -6.08 -7.06
N TYR A 185 9.61 -5.13 -7.72
CA TYR A 185 10.25 -3.98 -7.10
C TYR A 185 9.24 -2.85 -6.97
N THR A 186 9.23 -2.17 -5.84
CA THR A 186 8.48 -0.93 -5.64
C THR A 186 9.23 -0.01 -4.69
N LEU A 187 9.01 1.29 -4.83
CA LEU A 187 9.57 2.30 -3.95
C LEU A 187 8.50 3.30 -3.52
N SER A 188 8.74 3.92 -2.37
CA SER A 188 7.91 4.98 -1.81
C SER A 188 8.79 6.10 -1.25
N TYR A 189 8.47 7.34 -1.60
CA TYR A 189 9.11 8.54 -1.07
C TYR A 189 8.25 9.20 0.00
#